data_8f35f9f606dad4373a2f975f7ce40b2f
#
_entry.id   8f35f9f606dad4373a2f975f7ce40b2f
#
_cell.length_a   1.000
_cell.length_b   1.000
_cell.length_c   1.000
_cell.angle_alpha   90.00
_cell.angle_beta   90.00
_cell.angle_gamma   90.00
#
_symmetry.space_group_name_H-M   'P 1'
#
loop_
_entity.id
_entity.type
_entity.pdbx_description
1 polymer ?
#
loop_
_entity_poly.entity_id
_entity_poly.type
_entity_poly.pdbx_seq_one_letter_code
_entity_poly.pdbx_strand_id
1 'polypeptide(L)'
;MEAGTLLGERKAPNSSTPWFISPATMNARPDQSNEDLWVFAYGSLMWRPGFDFLERRNARLVGAHRALCVYSFVHRGTPEKPGLVFGLDRGGNCRGIAYRVAPARRSETIEYLRAREQVTRVYREAWRRVWLDDDPQESVHALCYVVDRGHRQYAGRLGLTEQLHYARQGHGRSGACRDYVLAAVKELESLGIRDADLHVLADQLKGIHQSPDH
;
A
#
# COMPACT_ATOMS: atom_id res chain seq x y z
N MET A 1 0.84 46.48 -64.99
CA MET A 1 1.60 46.78 -63.78
C MET A 1 0.99 46.03 -62.62
N GLU A 2 1.53 44.88 -62.34
CA GLU A 2 1.02 43.89 -61.36
C GLU A 2 1.65 44.13 -60.03
N ALA A 3 0.81 44.20 -58.98
CA ALA A 3 1.25 44.24 -57.60
C ALA A 3 1.08 42.85 -56.97
N GLY A 4 2.21 42.16 -56.81
CA GLY A 4 2.24 40.85 -56.15
C GLY A 4 2.09 40.94 -54.62
N THR A 5 1.05 40.27 -54.10
CA THR A 5 0.85 40.13 -52.65
C THR A 5 1.58 38.92 -52.16
N LEU A 6 2.60 39.15 -51.29
CA LEU A 6 3.30 38.10 -50.56
C LEU A 6 2.45 37.67 -49.35
N LEU A 7 1.89 36.44 -49.42
CA LEU A 7 1.31 35.76 -48.26
C LEU A 7 2.40 35.18 -47.41
N GLY A 8 2.58 35.75 -46.23
CA GLY A 8 3.48 35.23 -45.19
C GLY A 8 2.89 33.97 -44.55
N GLU A 9 3.54 32.83 -44.74
CA GLU A 9 3.25 31.59 -44.02
C GLU A 9 3.53 31.75 -42.53
N ARG A 10 2.48 31.69 -41.73
CA ARG A 10 2.61 31.56 -40.27
C ARG A 10 2.96 30.12 -39.94
N LYS A 11 4.21 29.89 -39.52
CA LYS A 11 4.70 28.67 -38.91
C LYS A 11 3.90 28.39 -37.64
N ALA A 12 3.20 27.25 -37.58
CA ALA A 12 2.56 26.76 -36.39
C ALA A 12 3.61 26.43 -35.30
N PRO A 13 3.33 26.69 -34.03
CA PRO A 13 4.25 26.33 -32.96
C PRO A 13 4.29 24.81 -32.79
N ASN A 14 5.51 24.28 -32.77
CA ASN A 14 5.87 22.88 -32.54
C ASN A 14 5.44 22.47 -31.12
N SER A 15 4.29 21.79 -30.98
CA SER A 15 3.79 21.27 -29.71
C SER A 15 4.39 19.89 -29.45
N SER A 16 5.67 19.84 -29.09
CA SER A 16 6.27 18.68 -28.46
C SER A 16 6.18 18.83 -26.95
N THR A 17 5.00 18.54 -26.40
CA THR A 17 4.79 18.39 -24.95
C THR A 17 5.08 16.96 -24.56
N PRO A 18 6.13 16.67 -23.76
CA PRO A 18 6.46 15.31 -23.34
C PRO A 18 5.74 14.98 -22.03
N TRP A 19 4.41 14.83 -22.04
CA TRP A 19 3.64 14.46 -20.83
C TRP A 19 3.04 13.07 -20.87
N PHE A 20 3.34 12.26 -21.87
CA PHE A 20 2.98 10.84 -21.90
C PHE A 20 4.16 10.00 -21.42
N ILE A 21 4.33 9.89 -20.09
CA ILE A 21 5.14 8.82 -19.52
C ILE A 21 4.31 7.55 -19.69
N SER A 22 4.76 6.68 -20.59
CA SER A 22 4.16 5.37 -20.84
C SER A 22 4.06 4.56 -19.54
N PRO A 23 2.96 3.83 -19.28
CA PRO A 23 2.81 2.97 -18.10
C PRO A 23 3.93 1.93 -17.91
N ALA A 24 4.62 1.58 -18.97
CA ALA A 24 5.77 0.65 -18.96
C ALA A 24 7.01 1.23 -18.25
N THR A 25 7.17 2.56 -18.19
CA THR A 25 8.34 3.20 -17.56
C THR A 25 8.20 3.31 -16.04
N MET A 26 7.02 3.10 -15.48
CA MET A 26 6.77 3.18 -14.03
C MET A 26 7.21 1.93 -13.24
N ASN A 27 7.55 0.83 -13.89
CA ASN A 27 7.91 -0.44 -13.25
C ASN A 27 9.35 -0.90 -13.51
N ALA A 28 10.19 -0.11 -14.22
CA ALA A 28 11.57 -0.47 -14.43
C ALA A 28 12.33 -0.38 -13.10
N ARG A 29 12.89 -1.49 -12.64
CA ARG A 29 13.91 -1.52 -11.60
C ARG A 29 15.08 -0.66 -12.06
N PRO A 30 15.57 0.29 -11.25
CA PRO A 30 16.98 0.62 -11.32
C PRO A 30 17.74 -0.65 -10.88
N ASP A 31 18.68 -1.13 -11.67
CA ASP A 31 19.65 -2.12 -11.24
C ASP A 31 20.59 -1.42 -10.24
N GLN A 32 20.30 -1.58 -8.96
CA GLN A 32 20.94 -0.85 -7.86
C GLN A 32 21.40 -1.85 -6.81
N SER A 33 22.14 -2.86 -7.25
CA SER A 33 22.70 -3.91 -6.38
C SER A 33 23.57 -3.36 -5.23
N ASN A 34 24.01 -2.10 -5.33
CA ASN A 34 24.88 -1.44 -4.35
C ASN A 34 24.24 -0.24 -3.61
N GLU A 35 22.94 0.00 -3.78
CA GLU A 35 22.20 1.04 -3.07
C GLU A 35 21.29 0.47 -2.00
N ASP A 36 20.99 1.28 -0.98
CA ASP A 36 20.02 0.93 0.07
C ASP A 36 18.67 0.54 -0.53
N LEU A 37 18.03 -0.48 0.04
CA LEU A 37 16.67 -0.83 -0.30
C LEU A 37 15.71 -0.07 0.62
N TRP A 38 14.78 0.67 0.02
CA TRP A 38 13.65 1.20 0.77
C TRP A 38 12.43 0.30 0.60
N VAL A 39 11.74 0.02 1.72
CA VAL A 39 10.50 -0.78 1.78
C VAL A 39 9.41 0.06 2.41
N PHE A 40 8.27 0.21 1.73
CA PHE A 40 7.12 0.95 2.28
C PHE A 40 6.12 -0.01 2.91
N ALA A 41 5.90 0.17 4.20
CA ALA A 41 4.98 -0.60 5.04
C ALA A 41 3.70 0.21 5.32
N TYR A 42 2.54 -0.42 5.12
CA TYR A 42 1.21 0.19 5.32
C TYR A 42 0.26 -0.71 6.11
N GLY A 43 0.63 -1.94 6.38
CA GLY A 43 -0.12 -2.96 7.13
C GLY A 43 0.76 -3.61 8.20
N SER A 44 0.70 -4.94 8.33
CA SER A 44 1.41 -5.67 9.39
C SER A 44 2.93 -5.48 9.41
N LEU A 45 3.54 -5.11 8.29
CA LEU A 45 4.96 -4.74 8.22
C LEU A 45 5.30 -3.52 9.08
N MET A 46 4.33 -2.64 9.42
CA MET A 46 4.60 -1.47 10.26
C MET A 46 5.05 -1.85 11.66
N TRP A 47 4.48 -2.93 12.25
CA TRP A 47 4.80 -3.41 13.61
C TRP A 47 5.52 -4.76 13.63
N ARG A 48 5.61 -5.45 12.51
CA ARG A 48 6.33 -6.73 12.36
C ARG A 48 7.07 -6.76 11.02
N PRO A 49 8.15 -5.96 10.84
CA PRO A 49 8.92 -5.95 9.61
C PRO A 49 9.53 -7.34 9.32
N GLY A 50 10.16 -7.99 10.31
CA GLY A 50 10.74 -9.32 10.18
C GLY A 50 12.03 -9.36 9.37
N PHE A 51 12.65 -8.22 9.10
CA PHE A 51 13.95 -8.06 8.48
C PHE A 51 14.74 -6.96 9.18
N ASP A 52 16.07 -7.00 9.08
CA ASP A 52 16.96 -5.97 9.62
C ASP A 52 16.88 -4.70 8.78
N PHE A 53 16.89 -3.54 9.44
CA PHE A 53 16.87 -2.24 8.80
C PHE A 53 17.83 -1.26 9.49
N LEU A 54 18.35 -0.31 8.72
CA LEU A 54 19.22 0.76 9.22
C LEU A 54 18.41 1.90 9.83
N GLU A 55 17.22 2.15 9.26
CA GLU A 55 16.43 3.33 9.57
C GLU A 55 14.93 3.04 9.36
N ARG A 56 14.10 3.67 10.21
CA ARG A 56 12.65 3.64 10.14
C ARG A 56 12.14 5.08 10.16
N ARG A 57 11.43 5.49 9.12
CA ARG A 57 10.89 6.86 9.00
C ARG A 57 9.40 6.83 8.67
N ASN A 58 8.66 7.79 9.22
CA ASN A 58 7.29 8.03 8.78
C ASN A 58 7.31 8.52 7.33
N ALA A 59 6.36 8.03 6.53
CA ALA A 59 6.38 8.30 5.11
C ALA A 59 4.97 8.30 4.51
N ARG A 60 4.84 8.97 3.35
CA ARG A 60 3.61 9.10 2.60
C ARG A 60 3.79 8.66 1.16
N LEU A 61 2.91 7.78 0.71
CA LEU A 61 2.77 7.38 -0.69
C LEU A 61 1.54 8.06 -1.29
N VAL A 62 1.69 8.65 -2.47
CA VAL A 62 0.60 9.29 -3.23
C VAL A 62 0.17 8.37 -4.37
N GLY A 63 -1.12 8.35 -4.69
CA GLY A 63 -1.70 7.53 -5.76
C GLY A 63 -2.16 6.15 -5.33
N ALA A 64 -2.03 5.82 -4.04
CA ALA A 64 -2.64 4.64 -3.44
C ALA A 64 -3.02 4.88 -1.98
N HIS A 65 -4.01 4.16 -1.47
CA HIS A 65 -4.51 4.25 -0.09
C HIS A 65 -4.58 2.87 0.55
N ARG A 66 -4.52 2.83 1.89
CA ARG A 66 -4.78 1.62 2.68
C ARG A 66 -6.27 1.32 2.66
N ALA A 67 -6.64 0.07 2.40
CA ALA A 67 -8.02 -0.39 2.47
C ALA A 67 -8.09 -1.84 2.97
N LEU A 68 -9.15 -2.20 3.70
CA LEU A 68 -9.50 -3.59 3.98
C LEU A 68 -10.19 -4.18 2.76
N CYS A 69 -9.42 -4.50 1.73
CA CYS A 69 -9.92 -4.86 0.40
C CYS A 69 -9.44 -6.23 -0.09
N VAL A 70 -8.88 -7.06 0.78
CA VAL A 70 -8.36 -8.38 0.42
C VAL A 70 -8.95 -9.44 1.33
N TYR A 71 -9.65 -10.43 0.74
CA TYR A 71 -10.08 -11.62 1.46
C TYR A 71 -8.87 -12.46 1.90
N SER A 72 -8.81 -12.79 3.17
CA SER A 72 -7.77 -13.64 3.74
C SER A 72 -8.33 -15.05 3.96
N PHE A 73 -7.79 -16.01 3.20
CA PHE A 73 -8.18 -17.42 3.27
C PHE A 73 -7.18 -18.29 4.04
N VAL A 74 -6.10 -17.69 4.55
CA VAL A 74 -5.02 -18.42 5.24
C VAL A 74 -4.66 -17.78 6.58
N HIS A 75 -4.30 -16.49 6.57
CA HIS A 75 -3.76 -15.82 7.76
C HIS A 75 -4.82 -15.35 8.74
N ARG A 76 -5.94 -14.80 8.25
CA ARG A 76 -7.00 -14.19 9.08
C ARG A 76 -8.39 -14.78 8.82
N GLY A 77 -8.43 -15.89 8.11
CA GLY A 77 -9.64 -16.64 7.78
C GLY A 77 -9.33 -17.92 7.08
N THR A 78 -10.38 -18.63 6.65
CA THR A 78 -10.36 -19.82 5.79
C THR A 78 -11.19 -19.56 4.53
N PRO A 79 -11.15 -20.44 3.52
CA PRO A 79 -12.04 -20.30 2.36
C PRO A 79 -13.53 -20.24 2.71
N GLU A 80 -13.96 -20.97 3.75
CA GLU A 80 -15.35 -21.05 4.21
C GLU A 80 -15.75 -19.84 5.07
N LYS A 81 -14.78 -19.32 5.84
CA LYS A 81 -14.95 -18.16 6.73
C LYS A 81 -13.83 -17.17 6.51
N PRO A 82 -13.85 -16.44 5.39
CA PRO A 82 -12.80 -15.48 5.08
C PRO A 82 -12.77 -14.33 6.08
N GLY A 83 -11.58 -13.89 6.41
CA GLY A 83 -11.33 -12.61 7.05
C GLY A 83 -10.93 -11.55 6.02
N LEU A 84 -10.49 -10.39 6.48
CA LEU A 84 -9.96 -9.31 5.66
C LEU A 84 -8.54 -8.94 6.09
N VAL A 85 -7.75 -8.53 5.12
CA VAL A 85 -6.45 -7.89 5.34
C VAL A 85 -6.31 -6.64 4.47
N PHE A 86 -5.37 -5.78 4.86
CA PHE A 86 -5.13 -4.55 4.12
C PHE A 86 -4.49 -4.81 2.76
N GLY A 87 -4.96 -4.06 1.76
CA GLY A 87 -4.30 -3.86 0.49
C GLY A 87 -3.92 -2.39 0.32
N LEU A 88 -2.89 -2.13 -0.45
CA LEU A 88 -2.58 -0.82 -0.98
C LEU A 88 -3.32 -0.67 -2.30
N ASP A 89 -4.47 0.00 -2.25
CA ASP A 89 -5.37 0.13 -3.39
C ASP A 89 -5.19 1.47 -4.12
N ARG A 90 -5.60 1.53 -5.37
CA ARG A 90 -5.38 2.68 -6.26
C ARG A 90 -6.15 3.92 -5.80
N GLY A 91 -5.50 5.08 -5.90
CA GLY A 91 -6.06 6.40 -5.62
C GLY A 91 -5.78 6.90 -4.21
N GLY A 92 -5.93 8.20 -3.98
CA GLY A 92 -5.70 8.83 -2.68
C GLY A 92 -4.23 8.86 -2.26
N ASN A 93 -4.01 8.74 -0.97
CA ASN A 93 -2.68 8.66 -0.36
C ASN A 93 -2.67 7.69 0.84
N CYS A 94 -1.50 7.19 1.18
CA CYS A 94 -1.30 6.31 2.32
C CYS A 94 -0.13 6.81 3.16
N ARG A 95 -0.36 7.09 4.43
CA ARG A 95 0.70 7.27 5.43
C ARG A 95 1.08 5.93 6.04
N GLY A 96 2.37 5.71 6.22
CA GLY A 96 2.94 4.47 6.73
C GLY A 96 4.38 4.65 7.14
N ILE A 97 5.17 3.60 7.01
CA ILE A 97 6.58 3.58 7.40
C ILE A 97 7.44 3.22 6.19
N ALA A 98 8.54 3.96 5.99
CA ALA A 98 9.61 3.59 5.09
C ALA A 98 10.77 3.01 5.90
N TYR A 99 11.21 1.80 5.57
CA TYR A 99 12.37 1.14 6.14
C TYR A 99 13.52 1.20 5.17
N ARG A 100 14.70 1.66 5.64
CA ARG A 100 15.95 1.62 4.89
C ARG A 100 16.74 0.37 5.26
N VAL A 101 17.05 -0.45 4.28
CA VAL A 101 17.77 -1.72 4.41
C VAL A 101 19.12 -1.62 3.73
N ALA A 102 20.18 -2.07 4.40
CA ALA A 102 21.53 -2.05 3.87
C ALA A 102 21.64 -2.84 2.55
N PRO A 103 22.53 -2.44 1.61
CA PRO A 103 22.72 -3.13 0.33
C PRO A 103 23.05 -4.61 0.51
N ALA A 104 23.85 -4.95 1.51
CA ALA A 104 24.25 -6.34 1.80
C ALA A 104 23.06 -7.25 2.20
N ARG A 105 21.95 -6.67 2.71
CA ARG A 105 20.74 -7.39 3.12
C ARG A 105 19.62 -7.31 2.09
N ARG A 106 19.83 -6.58 0.99
CA ARG A 106 18.81 -6.30 -0.02
C ARG A 106 18.14 -7.56 -0.59
N SER A 107 18.92 -8.51 -1.09
CA SER A 107 18.42 -9.72 -1.72
C SER A 107 17.64 -10.59 -0.74
N GLU A 108 18.20 -10.82 0.45
CA GLU A 108 17.57 -11.58 1.51
C GLU A 108 16.23 -10.96 1.92
N THR A 109 16.20 -9.63 2.09
CA THR A 109 14.97 -8.91 2.45
C THR A 109 13.90 -9.03 1.36
N ILE A 110 14.25 -8.91 0.08
CA ILE A 110 13.30 -9.06 -1.02
C ILE A 110 12.75 -10.49 -1.06
N GLU A 111 13.58 -11.51 -0.89
CA GLU A 111 13.15 -12.91 -0.85
C GLU A 111 12.20 -13.18 0.31
N TYR A 112 12.54 -12.68 1.50
CA TYR A 112 11.66 -12.74 2.67
C TYR A 112 10.30 -12.09 2.40
N LEU A 113 10.28 -10.88 1.85
CA LEU A 113 9.04 -10.16 1.55
C LEU A 113 8.20 -10.90 0.50
N ARG A 114 8.81 -11.49 -0.52
CA ARG A 114 8.12 -12.33 -1.51
C ARG A 114 7.48 -13.54 -0.86
N ALA A 115 8.22 -14.26 -0.04
CA ALA A 115 7.71 -15.43 0.67
C ALA A 115 6.55 -15.06 1.60
N ARG A 116 6.56 -13.87 2.20
CA ARG A 116 5.54 -13.39 3.11
C ARG A 116 4.31 -12.82 2.42
N GLU A 117 4.49 -11.93 1.43
CA GLU A 117 3.40 -11.14 0.85
C GLU A 117 2.77 -11.81 -0.39
N GLN A 118 3.50 -12.72 -1.04
CA GLN A 118 3.05 -13.35 -2.27
C GLN A 118 2.56 -14.79 -2.11
N VAL A 119 2.20 -15.21 -0.91
CA VAL A 119 1.65 -16.56 -0.64
C VAL A 119 0.48 -16.90 -1.57
N THR A 120 -0.41 -15.96 -1.83
CA THR A 120 -1.58 -16.14 -2.71
C THR A 120 -1.50 -15.32 -3.99
N ARG A 121 -0.41 -14.57 -4.18
CA ARG A 121 -0.16 -13.67 -5.32
C ARG A 121 -1.19 -12.56 -5.51
N VAL A 122 -1.97 -12.24 -4.47
CA VAL A 122 -2.90 -11.10 -4.50
C VAL A 122 -2.19 -9.76 -4.49
N TYR A 123 -0.94 -9.73 -4.07
CA TYR A 123 -0.11 -8.54 -4.09
C TYR A 123 0.93 -8.62 -5.20
N ARG A 124 1.12 -7.48 -5.89
CA ARG A 124 2.16 -7.26 -6.89
C ARG A 124 3.24 -6.36 -6.33
N GLU A 125 4.49 -6.69 -6.59
CA GLU A 125 5.62 -5.79 -6.33
C GLU A 125 5.52 -4.56 -7.22
N ALA A 126 5.71 -3.40 -6.63
CA ALA A 126 5.74 -2.13 -7.34
C ALA A 126 6.74 -1.18 -6.69
N TRP A 127 7.58 -0.56 -7.50
CA TRP A 127 8.46 0.51 -7.05
C TRP A 127 7.72 1.83 -7.15
N ARG A 128 7.65 2.57 -6.02
CA ARG A 128 6.91 3.83 -5.94
C ARG A 128 7.77 4.90 -5.27
N ARG A 129 7.56 6.13 -5.69
CA ARG A 129 8.09 7.28 -4.96
C ARG A 129 7.30 7.46 -3.67
N VAL A 130 8.03 7.52 -2.56
CA VAL A 130 7.51 7.69 -1.21
C VAL A 130 8.18 8.92 -0.60
N TRP A 131 7.38 9.80 -0.02
CA TRP A 131 7.84 11.03 0.62
C TRP A 131 8.07 10.77 2.09
N LEU A 132 9.22 11.22 2.63
CA LEU A 132 9.56 11.06 4.03
C LEU A 132 8.97 12.24 4.81
N ASP A 133 8.23 11.95 5.91
CA ASP A 133 7.41 12.98 6.58
C ASP A 133 8.24 14.03 7.34
N ASP A 134 9.46 13.72 7.76
CA ASP A 134 10.38 14.62 8.46
C ASP A 134 11.09 15.61 7.53
N ASP A 135 11.15 15.35 6.23
CA ASP A 135 11.53 16.30 5.19
C ASP A 135 10.55 16.21 4.01
N PRO A 136 9.62 17.18 3.87
CA PRO A 136 8.63 17.18 2.79
C PRO A 136 9.21 17.24 1.37
N GLN A 137 10.50 17.59 1.22
CA GLN A 137 11.19 17.63 -0.07
C GLN A 137 11.92 16.31 -0.35
N GLU A 138 12.19 15.51 0.67
CA GLU A 138 12.87 14.23 0.51
C GLU A 138 11.91 13.14 0.06
N SER A 139 12.28 12.43 -1.00
CA SER A 139 11.56 11.27 -1.48
C SER A 139 12.52 10.17 -1.88
N VAL A 140 12.07 8.94 -1.68
CA VAL A 140 12.82 7.72 -2.00
C VAL A 140 12.00 6.81 -2.91
N HIS A 141 12.67 5.96 -3.68
CA HIS A 141 12.02 4.89 -4.41
C HIS A 141 11.95 3.65 -3.52
N ALA A 142 10.76 3.30 -3.08
CA ALA A 142 10.53 2.19 -2.17
C ALA A 142 9.82 1.03 -2.86
N LEU A 143 10.16 -0.19 -2.45
CA LEU A 143 9.42 -1.40 -2.78
C LEU A 143 8.10 -1.39 -2.01
N CYS A 144 7.00 -1.52 -2.73
CA CYS A 144 5.64 -1.57 -2.21
C CYS A 144 4.94 -2.83 -2.71
N TYR A 145 4.03 -3.37 -1.91
CA TYR A 145 3.13 -4.45 -2.30
C TYR A 145 1.73 -3.90 -2.54
N VAL A 146 1.34 -3.77 -3.81
CA VAL A 146 0.04 -3.23 -4.22
C VAL A 146 -0.94 -4.35 -4.54
N VAL A 147 -2.24 -4.16 -4.25
CA VAL A 147 -3.24 -5.18 -4.54
C VAL A 147 -3.46 -5.35 -6.05
N ASP A 148 -3.56 -6.60 -6.48
CA ASP A 148 -4.03 -6.93 -7.82
C ASP A 148 -5.56 -6.96 -7.84
N ARG A 149 -6.17 -5.92 -8.45
CA ARG A 149 -7.64 -5.81 -8.56
C ARG A 149 -8.29 -6.91 -9.43
N GLY A 150 -7.51 -7.60 -10.25
CA GLY A 150 -7.98 -8.76 -11.04
C GLY A 150 -7.92 -10.07 -10.28
N HIS A 151 -7.35 -10.11 -9.07
CA HIS A 151 -7.21 -11.34 -8.32
C HIS A 151 -8.51 -11.70 -7.59
N ARG A 152 -8.85 -13.00 -7.50
CA ARG A 152 -10.07 -13.51 -6.85
C ARG A 152 -10.24 -13.12 -5.37
N GLN A 153 -9.14 -12.77 -4.70
CA GLN A 153 -9.17 -12.31 -3.30
C GLN A 153 -9.39 -10.80 -3.19
N TYR A 154 -9.42 -10.05 -4.30
CA TYR A 154 -9.75 -8.64 -4.21
C TYR A 154 -11.22 -8.46 -3.90
N ALA A 155 -11.52 -7.94 -2.71
CA ALA A 155 -12.88 -7.73 -2.22
C ALA A 155 -13.50 -6.40 -2.71
N GLY A 156 -12.68 -5.52 -3.29
CA GLY A 156 -13.13 -4.19 -3.67
C GLY A 156 -13.40 -3.29 -2.46
N ARG A 157 -14.25 -2.29 -2.65
CA ARG A 157 -14.67 -1.38 -1.58
C ARG A 157 -15.87 -1.97 -0.86
N LEU A 158 -15.65 -2.43 0.36
CA LEU A 158 -16.68 -2.96 1.25
C LEU A 158 -17.24 -1.86 2.16
N GLY A 159 -18.56 -1.91 2.43
CA GLY A 159 -19.19 -1.08 3.44
C GLY A 159 -18.83 -1.52 4.86
N LEU A 160 -19.11 -0.66 5.86
CA LEU A 160 -18.79 -0.94 7.28
C LEU A 160 -19.39 -2.26 7.77
N THR A 161 -20.66 -2.54 7.43
CA THR A 161 -21.36 -3.78 7.82
C THR A 161 -20.66 -5.03 7.29
N GLU A 162 -20.22 -5.01 6.03
CA GLU A 162 -19.50 -6.13 5.43
C GLU A 162 -18.11 -6.29 6.06
N GLN A 163 -17.38 -5.18 6.27
CA GLN A 163 -16.09 -5.22 6.96
C GLN A 163 -16.21 -5.81 8.36
N LEU A 164 -17.24 -5.41 9.13
CA LEU A 164 -17.53 -5.96 10.45
C LEU A 164 -17.83 -7.46 10.38
N HIS A 165 -18.65 -7.90 9.42
CA HIS A 165 -18.96 -9.31 9.23
C HIS A 165 -17.69 -10.14 9.04
N TYR A 166 -16.85 -9.78 8.08
CA TYR A 166 -15.61 -10.50 7.80
C TYR A 166 -14.58 -10.40 8.93
N ALA A 167 -14.48 -9.24 9.59
CA ALA A 167 -13.57 -9.06 10.69
C ALA A 167 -13.94 -9.90 11.92
N ARG A 168 -15.23 -10.12 12.15
CA ARG A 168 -15.75 -10.94 13.27
C ARG A 168 -15.61 -12.42 13.04
N GLN A 169 -15.95 -12.90 11.84
CA GLN A 169 -15.93 -14.33 11.54
C GLN A 169 -14.52 -14.87 11.25
N GLY A 170 -13.62 -14.04 10.72
CA GLY A 170 -12.34 -14.48 10.20
C GLY A 170 -11.38 -14.91 11.31
N HIS A 171 -10.93 -16.16 11.25
CA HIS A 171 -9.86 -16.71 12.08
C HIS A 171 -9.00 -17.64 11.23
N GLY A 172 -7.69 -17.39 11.20
CA GLY A 172 -6.75 -18.16 10.39
C GLY A 172 -5.46 -18.49 11.15
N ARG A 173 -4.45 -18.94 10.43
CA ARG A 173 -3.14 -19.35 11.01
C ARG A 173 -2.48 -18.28 11.88
N SER A 174 -2.68 -17.02 11.55
CA SER A 174 -2.08 -15.88 12.26
C SER A 174 -3.02 -15.25 13.29
N GLY A 175 -4.14 -15.92 13.63
CA GLY A 175 -5.14 -15.50 14.59
C GLY A 175 -6.33 -14.78 13.99
N ALA A 176 -7.14 -14.16 14.85
CA ALA A 176 -8.38 -13.52 14.47
C ALA A 176 -8.17 -12.28 13.57
N CYS A 177 -9.09 -12.08 12.64
CA CYS A 177 -9.09 -10.89 11.78
C CYS A 177 -9.38 -9.62 12.60
N ARG A 178 -10.27 -9.70 13.60
CA ARG A 178 -10.53 -8.63 14.57
C ARG A 178 -9.23 -8.09 15.20
N ASP A 179 -8.39 -8.98 15.72
CA ASP A 179 -7.16 -8.59 16.40
C ASP A 179 -6.15 -7.95 15.45
N TYR A 180 -6.13 -8.39 14.20
CA TYR A 180 -5.32 -7.77 13.14
C TYR A 180 -5.76 -6.32 12.88
N VAL A 181 -7.07 -6.06 12.76
CA VAL A 181 -7.60 -4.71 12.56
C VAL A 181 -7.27 -3.81 13.76
N LEU A 182 -7.49 -4.30 14.99
CA LEU A 182 -7.21 -3.55 16.21
C LEU A 182 -5.71 -3.22 16.36
N ALA A 183 -4.83 -4.18 16.05
CA ALA A 183 -3.38 -3.96 16.06
C ALA A 183 -2.95 -2.90 15.02
N ALA A 184 -3.56 -2.91 13.84
CA ALA A 184 -3.28 -1.91 12.83
C ALA A 184 -3.71 -0.50 13.26
N VAL A 185 -4.90 -0.36 13.83
CA VAL A 185 -5.40 0.94 14.35
C VAL A 185 -4.48 1.45 15.45
N LYS A 186 -4.10 0.60 16.39
CA LYS A 186 -3.15 0.96 17.47
C LYS A 186 -1.81 1.48 16.91
N GLU A 187 -1.28 0.82 15.86
CA GLU A 187 -0.03 1.28 15.24
C GLU A 187 -0.22 2.63 14.54
N LEU A 188 -1.35 2.82 13.83
CA LEU A 188 -1.66 4.11 13.21
C LEU A 188 -1.75 5.24 14.24
N GLU A 189 -2.41 4.99 15.37
CA GLU A 189 -2.50 5.94 16.48
C GLU A 189 -1.11 6.30 17.03
N SER A 190 -0.21 5.31 17.17
CA SER A 190 1.17 5.54 17.64
C SER A 190 2.00 6.40 16.69
N LEU A 191 1.63 6.40 15.39
CA LEU A 191 2.25 7.22 14.35
C LEU A 191 1.56 8.60 14.16
N GLY A 192 0.54 8.90 14.96
CA GLY A 192 -0.27 10.11 14.79
C GLY A 192 -1.11 10.09 13.50
N ILE A 193 -1.35 8.92 12.93
CA ILE A 193 -2.16 8.76 11.71
C ILE A 193 -3.59 8.44 12.11
N ARG A 194 -4.52 9.30 11.73
CA ARG A 194 -5.95 9.08 11.91
C ARG A 194 -6.59 8.64 10.61
N ASP A 195 -7.20 7.46 10.62
CA ASP A 195 -8.00 6.90 9.53
C ASP A 195 -9.43 6.74 10.07
N ALA A 196 -10.34 7.64 9.65
CA ALA A 196 -11.68 7.73 10.24
C ALA A 196 -12.48 6.42 10.08
N ASP A 197 -12.42 5.80 8.91
CA ASP A 197 -13.20 4.58 8.62
C ASP A 197 -12.66 3.39 9.45
N LEU A 198 -11.35 3.28 9.58
CA LEU A 198 -10.74 2.21 10.39
C LEU A 198 -10.98 2.41 11.90
N HIS A 199 -11.02 3.65 12.38
CA HIS A 199 -11.33 3.92 13.79
C HIS A 199 -12.79 3.57 14.11
N VAL A 200 -13.74 3.94 13.24
CA VAL A 200 -15.14 3.54 13.39
C VAL A 200 -15.28 2.01 13.39
N LEU A 201 -14.62 1.32 12.47
CA LEU A 201 -14.61 -0.14 12.44
C LEU A 201 -14.03 -0.74 13.74
N ALA A 202 -12.90 -0.21 14.21
CA ALA A 202 -12.25 -0.68 15.44
C ALA A 202 -13.14 -0.49 16.68
N ASP A 203 -13.83 0.64 16.81
CA ASP A 203 -14.72 0.92 17.92
C ASP A 203 -15.94 -0.02 17.91
N GLN A 204 -16.49 -0.32 16.75
CA GLN A 204 -17.55 -1.33 16.59
C GLN A 204 -17.06 -2.76 16.90
N LEU A 205 -15.80 -3.06 16.65
CA LEU A 205 -15.21 -4.34 16.99
C LEU A 205 -14.91 -4.47 18.49
N LYS A 206 -14.53 -3.37 19.18
CA LYS A 206 -14.31 -3.33 20.63
C LYS A 206 -15.62 -3.50 21.42
N GLY A 207 -16.71 -2.91 20.96
CA GLY A 207 -18.00 -2.87 21.66
C GLY A 207 -18.71 -4.23 21.86
N ILE A 208 -18.21 -5.31 21.24
CA ILE A 208 -18.79 -6.66 21.37
C ILE A 208 -18.37 -7.38 22.68
N HIS A 209 -17.37 -6.85 23.41
CA HIS A 209 -16.98 -7.45 24.69
C HIS A 209 -17.81 -6.96 25.88
N GLN A 210 -18.85 -6.15 25.68
CA GLN A 210 -19.69 -5.60 26.75
C GLN A 210 -21.10 -6.17 26.80
N SER A 211 -21.36 -7.35 26.22
CA SER A 211 -22.58 -8.09 26.56
C SER A 211 -22.21 -9.09 27.64
N PRO A 212 -22.58 -8.84 28.92
CA PRO A 212 -22.56 -9.91 29.90
C PRO A 212 -23.60 -10.94 29.51
N ASP A 213 -23.20 -12.18 29.45
CA ASP A 213 -24.11 -13.32 29.41
C ASP A 213 -25.14 -13.17 30.55
N HIS A 214 -26.39 -13.11 30.18
CA HIS A 214 -27.54 -13.30 31.09
C HIS A 214 -28.09 -14.69 30.95
#